data_3f697c63f4b74a080be75e26fa170fdc
#
_entry.id   3f697c63f4b74a080be75e26fa170fdc
#
_cell.length_a   1.000
_cell.length_b   1.000
_cell.length_c   1.000
_cell.angle_alpha   90.00
_cell.angle_beta   90.00
_cell.angle_gamma   90.00
#
_symmetry.space_group_name_H-M   'P 1'
#
loop_
_entity.id
_entity.type
_entity.pdbx_description
1 polymer ?
#
loop_
_entity_poly.entity_id
_entity_poly.type
_entity_poly.pdbx_seq_one_letter_code
_entity_poly.pdbx_strand_id
1 'polypeptide(L)'
;MNILTPVLAQASDNTAALGALAAFGFAFILFLAAVAVVTIVGMWKAFEKAGQPGWATIVPFYNLVVLFRLGGQSGWFALSYLLNFIPILGSLVFLGILIWNHVNVSKRFGQGVGFALGLVFLAPIFWIILGFGSSKYVAEQPAQA
;
A
#
# COMPACT_ATOMS: atom_id res chain seq x y z
N MET A 1 -40.98 24.83 -36.13
CA MET A 1 -40.53 23.88 -35.10
C MET A 1 -39.05 24.12 -34.89
N ASN A 2 -38.66 24.57 -33.70
CA ASN A 2 -37.26 24.90 -33.42
C ASN A 2 -36.53 23.65 -32.89
N ILE A 3 -35.70 23.02 -33.72
CA ILE A 3 -34.93 21.82 -33.40
C ILE A 3 -33.63 22.14 -32.65
N LEU A 4 -33.23 23.41 -32.54
CA LEU A 4 -32.00 23.84 -31.90
C LEU A 4 -32.11 23.81 -30.37
N THR A 5 -33.27 24.09 -29.80
CA THR A 5 -33.46 24.12 -28.35
C THR A 5 -33.17 22.78 -27.67
N PRO A 6 -33.70 21.61 -28.14
CA PRO A 6 -33.35 20.35 -27.54
C PRO A 6 -31.89 19.93 -27.73
N VAL A 7 -31.29 20.31 -28.87
CA VAL A 7 -29.86 20.02 -29.13
C VAL A 7 -28.96 20.81 -28.19
N LEU A 8 -29.26 22.10 -27.97
CA LEU A 8 -28.52 22.94 -27.04
C LEU A 8 -28.69 22.49 -25.57
N ALA A 9 -29.92 22.10 -25.21
CA ALA A 9 -30.18 21.53 -23.87
C ALA A 9 -29.35 20.24 -23.64
N GLN A 10 -29.36 19.34 -24.61
CA GLN A 10 -28.59 18.10 -24.53
C GLN A 10 -27.07 18.36 -24.50
N ALA A 11 -26.58 19.36 -25.23
CA ALA A 11 -25.17 19.76 -25.16
C ALA A 11 -24.79 20.31 -23.79
N SER A 12 -25.67 21.12 -23.15
CA SER A 12 -25.45 21.64 -21.81
C SER A 12 -25.45 20.53 -20.75
N ASP A 13 -26.36 19.57 -20.88
CA ASP A 13 -26.41 18.42 -19.96
C ASP A 13 -25.16 17.53 -20.07
N ASN A 14 -24.67 17.32 -21.30
CA ASN A 14 -23.44 16.56 -21.50
C ASN A 14 -22.22 17.29 -20.94
N THR A 15 -22.12 18.62 -21.08
CA THR A 15 -21.00 19.38 -20.50
C THR A 15 -21.06 19.39 -18.98
N ALA A 16 -22.25 19.46 -18.37
CA ALA A 16 -22.44 19.37 -16.94
C ALA A 16 -22.04 17.98 -16.41
N ALA A 17 -22.44 16.92 -17.11
CA ALA A 17 -22.08 15.55 -16.76
C ALA A 17 -20.55 15.31 -16.84
N LEU A 18 -19.90 15.82 -17.90
CA LEU A 18 -18.45 15.73 -18.05
C LEU A 18 -17.73 16.53 -16.95
N GLY A 19 -18.23 17.70 -16.59
CA GLY A 19 -17.73 18.51 -15.49
C GLY A 19 -17.84 17.79 -14.15
N ALA A 20 -18.96 17.14 -13.88
CA ALA A 20 -19.17 16.35 -12.67
C ALA A 20 -18.22 15.13 -12.60
N LEU A 21 -18.04 14.42 -13.73
CA LEU A 21 -17.10 13.30 -13.80
C LEU A 21 -15.66 13.76 -13.59
N ALA A 22 -15.27 14.89 -14.16
CA ALA A 22 -13.93 15.45 -13.97
C ALA A 22 -13.69 15.87 -12.52
N ALA A 23 -14.68 16.52 -11.89
CA ALA A 23 -14.61 16.91 -10.47
C ALA A 23 -14.52 15.68 -9.55
N PHE A 24 -15.32 14.64 -9.81
CA PHE A 24 -15.25 13.40 -9.07
C PHE A 24 -13.89 12.69 -9.25
N GLY A 25 -13.40 12.63 -10.50
CA GLY A 25 -12.08 12.06 -10.78
C GLY A 25 -10.96 12.80 -10.06
N PHE A 26 -11.00 14.13 -10.05
CA PHE A 26 -10.03 14.95 -9.32
C PHE A 26 -10.10 14.73 -7.81
N ALA A 27 -11.30 14.74 -7.25
CA ALA A 27 -11.50 14.45 -5.82
C ALA A 27 -11.01 13.04 -5.44
N PHE A 28 -11.24 12.06 -6.31
CA PHE A 28 -10.76 10.69 -6.11
C PHE A 28 -9.23 10.61 -6.14
N ILE A 29 -8.57 11.31 -7.06
CA ILE A 29 -7.10 11.39 -7.12
C ILE A 29 -6.55 12.03 -5.83
N LEU A 30 -7.15 13.12 -5.35
CA LEU A 30 -6.75 13.75 -4.08
C LEU A 30 -6.93 12.80 -2.90
N PHE A 31 -8.01 12.04 -2.87
CA PHE A 31 -8.24 11.03 -1.85
C PHE A 31 -7.16 9.94 -1.89
N LEU A 32 -6.84 9.41 -3.07
CA LEU A 32 -5.76 8.41 -3.22
C LEU A 32 -4.40 8.98 -2.81
N ALA A 33 -4.11 10.23 -3.15
CA ALA A 33 -2.87 10.90 -2.74
C ALA A 33 -2.78 11.02 -1.21
N ALA A 34 -3.87 11.40 -0.56
CA ALA A 34 -3.94 11.47 0.91
C ALA A 34 -3.71 10.09 1.55
N VAL A 35 -4.35 9.05 1.03
CA VAL A 35 -4.17 7.66 1.47
C VAL A 35 -2.71 7.22 1.30
N ALA A 36 -2.08 7.54 0.17
CA ALA A 36 -0.68 7.23 -0.09
C ALA A 36 0.26 7.92 0.92
N VAL A 37 0.04 9.21 1.18
CA VAL A 37 0.83 9.96 2.17
C VAL A 37 0.71 9.36 3.56
N VAL A 38 -0.50 9.04 4.00
CA VAL A 38 -0.75 8.40 5.30
C VAL A 38 -0.02 7.06 5.40
N THR A 39 -0.07 6.24 4.34
CA THR A 39 0.63 4.96 4.28
C THR A 39 2.15 5.14 4.37
N ILE A 40 2.72 6.07 3.58
CA ILE A 40 4.15 6.37 3.59
C ILE A 40 4.61 6.83 4.98
N VAL A 41 3.87 7.71 5.62
CA VAL A 41 4.21 8.20 6.97
C VAL A 41 4.19 7.07 8.00
N GLY A 42 3.19 6.19 7.94
CA GLY A 42 3.10 5.01 8.80
C GLY A 42 4.27 4.04 8.58
N MET A 43 4.56 3.73 7.33
CA MET A 43 5.70 2.87 6.96
C MET A 43 7.03 3.49 7.36
N TRP A 44 7.20 4.81 7.16
CA TRP A 44 8.41 5.54 7.56
C TRP A 44 8.72 5.30 9.04
N LYS A 45 7.74 5.53 9.90
CA LYS A 45 7.87 5.31 11.34
C LYS A 45 8.11 3.85 11.71
N ALA A 46 7.45 2.91 11.02
CA ALA A 46 7.69 1.49 11.23
C ALA A 46 9.12 1.07 10.83
N PHE A 47 9.63 1.61 9.72
CA PHE A 47 11.00 1.37 9.27
C PHE A 47 12.02 1.91 10.28
N GLU A 48 11.82 3.14 10.77
CA GLU A 48 12.66 3.73 11.81
C GLU A 48 12.67 2.87 13.10
N LYS A 49 11.51 2.36 13.53
CA LYS A 49 11.43 1.44 14.67
C LYS A 49 12.25 0.16 14.48
N ALA A 50 12.39 -0.29 13.24
CA ALA A 50 13.17 -1.48 12.90
C ALA A 50 14.66 -1.17 12.62
N GLY A 51 15.10 0.07 12.86
CA GLY A 51 16.47 0.48 12.57
C GLY A 51 16.76 0.62 11.08
N GLN A 52 15.73 0.71 10.24
CA GLN A 52 15.85 0.90 8.80
C GLN A 52 15.60 2.37 8.42
N PRO A 53 16.17 2.84 7.31
CA PRO A 53 15.97 4.24 6.91
C PRO A 53 14.52 4.48 6.49
N GLY A 54 13.85 5.43 7.13
CA GLY A 54 12.45 5.79 6.83
C GLY A 54 12.25 6.24 5.37
N TRP A 55 13.21 6.97 4.80
CA TRP A 55 13.16 7.43 3.41
C TRP A 55 13.05 6.28 2.39
N ALA A 56 13.43 5.05 2.77
CA ALA A 56 13.29 3.87 1.92
C ALA A 56 11.84 3.62 1.49
N THR A 57 10.86 4.13 2.23
CA THR A 57 9.43 4.00 1.88
C THR A 57 9.07 4.73 0.58
N ILE A 58 9.83 5.77 0.22
CA ILE A 58 9.56 6.60 -0.95
C ILE A 58 10.24 6.03 -2.20
N VAL A 59 11.32 5.26 -2.03
CA VAL A 59 12.10 4.73 -3.15
C VAL A 59 11.53 3.39 -3.60
N PRO A 60 10.95 3.30 -4.82
CA PRO A 60 10.50 2.02 -5.38
C PRO A 60 11.64 1.00 -5.36
N PHE A 61 11.35 -0.29 -5.37
CA PHE A 61 12.32 -1.39 -5.21
C PHE A 61 13.08 -1.39 -3.88
N TYR A 62 13.69 -0.29 -3.47
CA TYR A 62 14.39 -0.24 -2.19
C TYR A 62 13.43 -0.38 -1.01
N ASN A 63 12.21 0.17 -1.15
CA ASN A 63 11.11 -0.10 -0.22
C ASN A 63 10.87 -1.60 -0.06
N LEU A 64 10.77 -2.34 -1.18
CA LEU A 64 10.59 -3.80 -1.13
C LEU A 64 11.78 -4.51 -0.48
N VAL A 65 13.01 -4.10 -0.79
CA VAL A 65 14.22 -4.66 -0.15
C VAL A 65 14.16 -4.50 1.36
N VAL A 66 13.82 -3.30 1.84
CA VAL A 66 13.71 -3.02 3.28
C VAL A 66 12.51 -3.75 3.88
N LEU A 67 11.39 -3.80 3.18
CA LEU A 67 10.19 -4.52 3.62
C LEU A 67 10.47 -6.01 3.85
N PHE A 68 11.21 -6.66 2.96
CA PHE A 68 11.61 -8.06 3.15
C PHE A 68 12.60 -8.21 4.29
N ARG A 69 13.53 -7.28 4.47
CA ARG A 69 14.44 -7.27 5.63
C ARG A 69 13.70 -7.11 6.96
N LEU A 70 12.64 -6.30 7.00
CA LEU A 70 11.78 -6.19 8.18
C LEU A 70 11.15 -7.55 8.57
N GLY A 71 10.75 -8.34 7.58
CA GLY A 71 10.27 -9.69 7.80
C GLY A 71 11.36 -10.70 8.12
N GLY A 72 12.63 -10.28 8.15
CA GLY A 72 13.77 -11.15 8.38
C GLY A 72 14.23 -11.95 7.17
N GLN A 73 13.74 -11.59 6.00
CA GLN A 73 14.14 -12.19 4.75
C GLN A 73 15.36 -11.46 4.18
N SER A 74 16.07 -12.15 3.27
CA SER A 74 17.09 -11.47 2.47
C SER A 74 16.46 -10.41 1.55
N GLY A 75 17.11 -9.28 1.39
CA GLY A 75 16.67 -8.23 0.46
C GLY A 75 16.52 -8.71 -1.00
N TRP A 76 17.16 -9.83 -1.36
CA TRP A 76 17.02 -10.47 -2.67
C TRP A 76 15.59 -10.94 -2.97
N PHE A 77 14.77 -11.18 -1.96
CA PHE A 77 13.34 -11.48 -2.15
C PHE A 77 12.58 -10.34 -2.85
N ALA A 78 13.09 -9.12 -2.86
CA ALA A 78 12.53 -8.04 -3.66
C ALA A 78 12.50 -8.36 -5.17
N LEU A 79 13.41 -9.22 -5.66
CA LEU A 79 13.39 -9.69 -7.04
C LEU A 79 12.14 -10.52 -7.37
N SER A 80 11.45 -11.06 -6.37
CA SER A 80 10.16 -11.72 -6.59
C SER A 80 9.11 -10.80 -7.22
N TYR A 81 9.30 -9.47 -7.15
CA TYR A 81 8.48 -8.50 -7.87
C TYR A 81 8.50 -8.72 -9.39
N LEU A 82 9.59 -9.25 -9.92
CA LEU A 82 9.71 -9.59 -11.34
C LEU A 82 8.72 -10.68 -11.78
N LEU A 83 8.20 -11.48 -10.85
CA LEU A 83 7.14 -12.45 -11.14
C LEU A 83 5.88 -11.78 -11.70
N ASN A 84 5.64 -10.49 -11.41
CA ASN A 84 4.50 -9.77 -11.98
C ASN A 84 4.56 -9.62 -13.51
N PHE A 85 5.71 -9.86 -14.14
CA PHE A 85 5.81 -9.97 -15.61
C PHE A 85 5.16 -11.24 -16.17
N ILE A 86 4.89 -12.25 -15.31
CA ILE A 86 4.13 -13.42 -15.68
C ILE A 86 2.66 -13.14 -15.33
N PRO A 87 1.77 -12.99 -16.34
CA PRO A 87 0.37 -12.63 -16.07
C PRO A 87 -0.31 -13.68 -15.17
N ILE A 88 -1.16 -13.20 -14.27
CA ILE A 88 -2.01 -13.98 -13.36
C ILE A 88 -1.19 -14.85 -12.39
N LEU A 89 -0.48 -15.87 -12.88
CA LEU A 89 0.24 -16.82 -12.02
C LEU A 89 1.37 -16.15 -11.23
N GLY A 90 2.16 -15.31 -11.88
CA GLY A 90 3.25 -14.60 -11.22
C GLY A 90 2.76 -13.61 -10.17
N SER A 91 1.67 -12.90 -10.46
CA SER A 91 1.05 -11.97 -9.51
C SER A 91 0.49 -12.70 -8.29
N LEU A 92 -0.12 -13.88 -8.47
CA LEU A 92 -0.62 -14.70 -7.36
C LEU A 92 0.52 -15.23 -6.49
N VAL A 93 1.60 -15.69 -7.09
CA VAL A 93 2.80 -16.15 -6.35
C VAL A 93 3.42 -14.98 -5.59
N PHE A 94 3.58 -13.83 -6.24
CA PHE A 94 4.11 -12.63 -5.58
C PHE A 94 3.23 -12.19 -4.40
N LEU A 95 1.91 -12.20 -4.56
CA LEU A 95 0.96 -11.90 -3.49
C LEU A 95 1.14 -12.86 -2.30
N GLY A 96 1.31 -14.15 -2.56
CA GLY A 96 1.59 -15.15 -1.52
C GLY A 96 2.88 -14.86 -0.77
N ILE A 97 3.96 -14.53 -1.48
CA ILE A 97 5.25 -14.14 -0.90
C ILE A 97 5.09 -12.86 -0.06
N LEU A 98 4.34 -11.90 -0.56
CA LEU A 98 4.10 -10.63 0.12
C LEU A 98 3.32 -10.84 1.43
N ILE A 99 2.25 -11.65 1.41
CA ILE A 99 1.47 -11.98 2.61
C ILE A 99 2.37 -12.71 3.62
N TRP A 100 3.14 -13.69 3.19
CA TRP A 100 4.08 -14.39 4.05
C TRP A 100 5.08 -13.45 4.72
N ASN A 101 5.64 -12.50 3.95
CA ASN A 101 6.53 -11.48 4.51
C ASN A 101 5.81 -10.60 5.54
N HIS A 102 4.59 -10.13 5.26
CA HIS A 102 3.82 -9.31 6.20
C HIS A 102 3.47 -10.07 7.49
N VAL A 103 3.25 -11.39 7.42
CA VAL A 103 3.10 -12.23 8.61
C VAL A 103 4.37 -12.19 9.46
N ASN A 104 5.55 -12.29 8.83
CA ASN A 104 6.82 -12.21 9.54
C ASN A 104 7.08 -10.83 10.13
N VAL A 105 6.80 -9.77 9.35
CA VAL A 105 6.86 -8.37 9.84
C VAL A 105 5.95 -8.19 11.06
N SER A 106 4.69 -8.61 10.95
CA SER A 106 3.71 -8.51 12.02
C SER A 106 4.19 -9.20 13.30
N LYS A 107 4.70 -10.43 13.18
CA LYS A 107 5.25 -11.18 14.30
C LYS A 107 6.42 -10.45 14.98
N ARG A 108 7.32 -9.85 14.18
CA ARG A 108 8.47 -9.08 14.69
C ARG A 108 8.08 -7.82 15.45
N PHE A 109 6.88 -7.30 15.20
CA PHE A 109 6.27 -6.22 15.98
C PHE A 109 5.37 -6.73 17.12
N GLY A 110 5.37 -8.02 17.41
CA GLY A 110 4.55 -8.62 18.45
C GLY A 110 3.07 -8.70 18.12
N GLN A 111 2.72 -8.67 16.83
CA GLN A 111 1.35 -8.71 16.35
C GLN A 111 1.01 -10.07 15.74
N GLY A 112 -0.29 -10.37 15.62
CA GLY A 112 -0.76 -11.65 15.07
C GLY A 112 -0.93 -11.65 13.55
N VAL A 113 -1.31 -12.82 13.01
CA VAL A 113 -1.56 -13.02 11.57
C VAL A 113 -2.71 -12.14 11.05
N GLY A 114 -3.74 -11.91 11.86
CA GLY A 114 -4.84 -11.00 11.50
C GLY A 114 -4.35 -9.57 11.25
N PHE A 115 -3.38 -9.10 12.02
CA PHE A 115 -2.75 -7.81 11.81
C PHE A 115 -1.95 -7.77 10.50
N ALA A 116 -1.28 -8.87 10.15
CA ALA A 116 -0.56 -9.00 8.89
C ALA A 116 -1.48 -8.85 7.68
N LEU A 117 -2.66 -9.47 7.72
CA LEU A 117 -3.67 -9.31 6.66
C LEU A 117 -4.15 -7.85 6.57
N GLY A 118 -4.29 -7.18 7.70
CA GLY A 118 -4.59 -5.76 7.74
C GLY A 118 -3.50 -4.90 7.08
N LEU A 119 -2.21 -5.23 7.28
CA LEU A 119 -1.09 -4.56 6.62
C LEU A 119 -1.11 -4.69 5.09
N VAL A 120 -1.64 -5.80 4.57
CA VAL A 120 -1.75 -6.03 3.12
C VAL A 120 -2.98 -5.34 2.52
N PHE A 121 -4.15 -5.52 3.13
CA PHE A 121 -5.44 -5.09 2.57
C PHE A 121 -5.91 -3.73 3.07
N LEU A 122 -5.51 -3.34 4.27
CA LEU A 122 -5.85 -2.06 4.93
C LEU A 122 -4.57 -1.30 5.29
N ALA A 123 -3.59 -1.31 4.41
CA ALA A 123 -2.26 -0.75 4.62
C ALA A 123 -2.25 0.65 5.28
N PRO A 124 -3.04 1.65 4.83
CA PRO A 124 -2.98 2.99 5.42
C PRO A 124 -3.23 3.00 6.92
N ILE A 125 -4.20 2.21 7.38
CA ILE A 125 -4.59 2.14 8.78
C ILE A 125 -3.55 1.37 9.59
N PHE A 126 -3.19 0.18 9.14
CA PHE A 126 -2.34 -0.75 9.88
C PHE A 126 -0.87 -0.29 9.93
N TRP A 127 -0.37 0.37 8.88
CA TRP A 127 0.96 0.97 8.91
C TRP A 127 1.06 2.15 9.86
N ILE A 128 0.01 2.97 9.99
CA ILE A 128 -0.06 4.04 11.00
C ILE A 128 -0.07 3.44 12.40
N ILE A 129 -0.87 2.42 12.65
CA ILE A 129 -0.92 1.73 13.95
C ILE A 129 0.46 1.15 14.27
N LEU A 130 1.13 0.52 13.31
CA LEU A 130 2.45 -0.06 13.50
C LEU A 130 3.52 1.00 13.76
N GLY A 131 3.50 2.08 12.98
CA GLY A 131 4.48 3.16 13.06
C GLY A 131 4.37 4.00 14.33
N PHE A 132 3.16 4.39 14.70
CA PHE A 132 2.89 5.30 15.83
C PHE A 132 2.41 4.59 17.11
N GLY A 133 2.03 3.32 17.01
CA GLY A 133 1.60 2.53 18.16
C GLY A 133 2.74 2.18 19.11
N SER A 134 2.40 1.50 20.19
CA SER A 134 3.35 1.06 21.25
C SER A 134 4.15 -0.18 20.88
N SER A 135 3.86 -0.84 19.76
CA SER A 135 4.57 -2.05 19.31
C SER A 135 6.06 -1.76 19.07
N LYS A 136 6.90 -2.67 19.53
CA LYS A 136 8.37 -2.61 19.37
C LYS A 136 8.82 -3.67 18.39
N TYR A 137 9.78 -3.34 17.56
CA TYR A 137 10.40 -4.29 16.64
C TYR A 137 11.42 -5.15 17.36
N VAL A 138 11.34 -6.47 17.18
CA VAL A 138 12.31 -7.43 17.67
C VAL A 138 12.89 -8.18 16.49
N ALA A 139 14.18 -7.97 16.20
CA ALA A 139 14.87 -8.55 15.04
C ALA A 139 14.95 -10.07 15.09
N GLU A 140 15.12 -10.65 16.28
CA GLU A 140 15.07 -12.09 16.52
C GLU A 140 13.85 -12.40 17.37
N GLN A 141 12.90 -13.15 16.80
CA GLN A 141 11.94 -13.84 17.66
C GLN A 141 12.65 -15.07 18.20
N PRO A 142 12.67 -15.28 19.53
CA PRO A 142 13.06 -16.59 20.05
C PRO A 142 12.14 -17.61 19.38
N ALA A 143 12.75 -18.68 18.86
CA ALA A 143 12.00 -19.80 18.31
C ALA A 143 10.90 -20.14 19.31
N GLN A 144 9.66 -20.00 18.90
CA GLN A 144 8.56 -20.44 19.74
C GLN A 144 8.69 -21.96 19.85
N ALA A 145 9.16 -22.35 20.98
CA ALA A 145 9.18 -23.75 21.35
C ALA A 145 7.76 -24.32 21.40
#